data_ba3992eedb009b84b336df1fdad38ac7
#
_entry.id   ba3992eedb009b84b336df1fdad38ac7
#
_cell.length_a   1.000
_cell.length_b   1.000
_cell.length_c   1.000
_cell.angle_alpha   90.00
_cell.angle_beta   90.00
_cell.angle_gamma   90.00
#
_symmetry.space_group_name_H-M   'P 1'
#
loop_
_entity.id
_entity.type
_entity.pdbx_description
1 polymer ?
#
loop_
_entity_poly.entity_id
_entity_poly.type
_entity_poly.pdbx_seq_one_letter_code
_entity_poly.pdbx_strand_id
1 'polypeptide(L)'
;MNKDDYIKLNKYLNNIFNYLEKNDKYLFMYLNNIYNISLHIYESFNDLYFDDNETTNNLSFIDIIYHVENIIKKIDCKYIPDLKNIINNGELNFSYNKEEEGNYFLNDNGLGIINIDREYNFQDVINLAHEFGHYLCNKGKKQTRLGYLLDEFIGRYFEIQAVEYLINNGYKENELKSSLLIEYLLDNIYEFIKNYPLIIMYYHFGAIDLESRKLFCKYFYSIDEDDFNELCQEKLELFDYIKSEYLKECSNNSFVVDESELIYEMSKIFSEDYRYILGTVLALYPLNKNDIIDLVDNLNTKKYENLTLSDILKKLDIDINSDVFIKNIDDSINNYYKSIKKVM
;
A
#
# COMPACT_ATOMS: atom_id res chain seq x y z
N MET A 1 6.90 27.75 11.22
CA MET A 1 7.92 27.03 12.04
C MET A 1 8.99 27.98 12.52
N ASN A 2 9.43 27.82 13.77
CA ASN A 2 10.58 28.56 14.33
C ASN A 2 11.90 27.81 14.09
N LYS A 3 13.04 28.40 14.49
CA LYS A 3 14.38 27.81 14.26
C LYS A 3 14.58 26.48 15.00
N ASP A 4 14.04 26.35 16.18
CA ASP A 4 14.19 25.14 17.01
C ASP A 4 13.39 23.97 16.42
N ASP A 5 12.22 24.26 15.83
CA ASP A 5 11.39 23.29 15.12
C ASP A 5 12.13 22.72 13.90
N TYR A 6 12.78 23.57 13.10
CA TYR A 6 13.61 23.11 11.97
C TYR A 6 14.78 22.22 12.42
N ILE A 7 15.46 22.59 13.51
CA ILE A 7 16.54 21.77 14.07
C ILE A 7 16.01 20.39 14.47
N LYS A 8 14.85 20.36 15.11
CA LYS A 8 14.22 19.11 15.56
C LYS A 8 13.76 18.26 14.38
N LEU A 9 13.10 18.84 13.39
CA LEU A 9 12.68 18.17 12.16
C LEU A 9 13.88 17.55 11.44
N ASN A 10 14.94 18.33 11.23
CA ASN A 10 16.16 17.84 10.59
C ASN A 10 16.81 16.68 11.34
N LYS A 11 16.74 16.66 12.66
CA LYS A 11 17.24 15.53 13.46
C LYS A 11 16.44 14.25 13.18
N TYR A 12 15.12 14.35 13.10
CA TYR A 12 14.27 13.20 12.74
C TYR A 12 14.58 12.72 11.33
N LEU A 13 14.55 13.62 10.35
CA LEU A 13 14.84 13.30 8.95
C LEU A 13 16.21 12.66 8.79
N ASN A 14 17.26 13.21 9.40
CA ASN A 14 18.61 12.63 9.34
C ASN A 14 18.64 11.17 9.84
N ASN A 15 17.98 10.89 10.94
CA ASN A 15 17.92 9.53 11.47
C ASN A 15 17.15 8.58 10.53
N ILE A 16 16.01 9.03 10.02
CA ILE A 16 15.17 8.26 9.10
C ILE A 16 15.94 7.99 7.79
N PHE A 17 16.52 9.02 7.18
CA PHE A 17 17.23 8.86 5.92
C PHE A 17 18.47 7.98 6.04
N ASN A 18 19.25 8.13 7.10
CA ASN A 18 20.38 7.24 7.39
C ASN A 18 19.93 5.78 7.58
N TYR A 19 18.78 5.57 8.21
CA TYR A 19 18.18 4.25 8.36
C TYR A 19 17.75 3.68 7.01
N LEU A 20 17.04 4.47 6.20
CA LEU A 20 16.57 4.08 4.89
C LEU A 20 17.73 3.76 3.93
N GLU A 21 18.76 4.61 3.84
CA GLU A 21 19.94 4.36 3.01
C GLU A 21 20.70 3.09 3.40
N LYS A 22 20.85 2.87 4.70
CA LYS A 22 21.52 1.65 5.22
C LYS A 22 20.80 0.38 4.84
N ASN A 23 19.48 0.43 4.82
CA ASN A 23 18.62 -0.74 4.62
C ASN A 23 18.15 -0.90 3.18
N ASP A 24 18.15 0.17 2.38
CA ASP A 24 17.74 0.15 0.96
C ASP A 24 18.49 1.19 0.13
N LYS A 25 19.65 0.79 -0.35
CA LYS A 25 20.54 1.64 -1.15
C LYS A 25 19.86 2.26 -2.39
N TYR A 26 18.81 1.64 -2.89
CA TYR A 26 18.13 2.04 -4.12
C TYR A 26 16.79 2.75 -3.87
N LEU A 27 16.38 2.90 -2.60
CA LEU A 27 15.06 3.46 -2.26
C LEU A 27 14.82 4.82 -2.93
N PHE A 28 15.78 5.75 -2.84
CA PHE A 28 15.63 7.08 -3.43
C PHE A 28 15.50 7.07 -4.96
N MET A 29 16.20 6.16 -5.63
CA MET A 29 16.03 5.97 -7.07
C MET A 29 14.60 5.51 -7.38
N TYR A 30 14.08 4.56 -6.62
CA TYR A 30 12.72 4.07 -6.81
C TYR A 30 11.66 5.11 -6.43
N LEU A 31 11.86 5.87 -5.37
CA LEU A 31 10.96 6.97 -4.99
C LEU A 31 10.84 7.99 -6.12
N ASN A 32 11.95 8.37 -6.76
CA ASN A 32 11.93 9.28 -7.89
C ASN A 32 11.21 8.70 -9.11
N ASN A 33 11.40 7.41 -9.38
CA ASN A 33 10.71 6.73 -10.48
C ASN A 33 9.21 6.62 -10.23
N ILE A 34 8.81 6.24 -9.02
CA ILE A 34 7.39 6.19 -8.63
C ILE A 34 6.78 7.59 -8.65
N TYR A 35 7.52 8.63 -8.25
CA TYR A 35 7.03 10.00 -8.35
C TYR A 35 6.70 10.38 -9.80
N ASN A 36 7.58 10.08 -10.76
CA ASN A 36 7.32 10.36 -12.17
C ASN A 36 6.12 9.56 -12.71
N ILE A 37 5.99 8.29 -12.32
CA ILE A 37 4.84 7.45 -12.67
C ILE A 37 3.57 8.02 -12.04
N SER A 38 3.63 8.45 -10.78
CA SER A 38 2.50 9.04 -10.05
C SER A 38 2.02 10.32 -10.69
N LEU A 39 2.92 11.22 -11.08
CA LEU A 39 2.56 12.43 -11.83
C LEU A 39 1.86 12.09 -13.14
N HIS A 40 2.40 11.16 -13.92
CA HIS A 40 1.82 10.74 -15.18
C HIS A 40 0.41 10.14 -14.98
N ILE A 41 0.22 9.27 -14.01
CA ILE A 41 -1.08 8.66 -13.71
C ILE A 41 -2.07 9.74 -13.26
N TYR A 42 -1.65 10.62 -12.36
CA TYR A 42 -2.51 11.70 -11.86
C TYR A 42 -2.95 12.64 -12.99
N GLU A 43 -2.02 13.12 -13.84
CA GLU A 43 -2.33 13.96 -14.98
C GLU A 43 -3.25 13.29 -16.00
N SER A 44 -3.16 11.97 -16.16
CA SER A 44 -3.92 11.21 -17.15
C SER A 44 -5.30 10.76 -16.67
N PHE A 45 -5.50 10.59 -15.36
CA PHE A 45 -6.66 9.87 -14.81
C PHE A 45 -7.39 10.58 -13.65
N ASN A 46 -6.93 11.76 -13.16
CA ASN A 46 -7.57 12.47 -12.05
C ASN A 46 -9.01 12.94 -12.36
N ASP A 47 -9.39 13.03 -13.62
CA ASP A 47 -10.73 13.40 -14.05
C ASP A 47 -11.70 12.21 -14.16
N LEU A 48 -11.26 10.99 -13.81
CA LEU A 48 -12.14 9.84 -13.80
C LEU A 48 -13.19 10.02 -12.69
N TYR A 49 -14.45 9.97 -13.11
CA TYR A 49 -15.58 10.07 -12.19
C TYR A 49 -16.12 8.67 -11.88
N PHE A 50 -16.31 8.42 -10.60
CA PHE A 50 -16.89 7.21 -10.07
C PHE A 50 -18.21 7.56 -9.39
N ASP A 51 -19.23 6.76 -9.61
CA ASP A 51 -20.56 7.02 -9.08
C ASP A 51 -20.72 6.29 -7.74
N ASP A 52 -20.97 7.03 -6.66
CA ASP A 52 -21.18 6.51 -5.30
C ASP A 52 -22.55 5.83 -5.14
N ASN A 53 -22.87 4.92 -6.04
CA ASN A 53 -24.12 4.18 -5.93
C ASN A 53 -24.05 3.18 -4.78
N GLU A 54 -24.95 3.33 -3.81
CA GLU A 54 -25.14 2.34 -2.76
C GLU A 54 -25.56 0.99 -3.38
N THR A 55 -24.75 -0.03 -3.13
CA THR A 55 -25.03 -1.38 -3.58
C THR A 55 -26.11 -2.01 -2.68
N THR A 56 -27.16 -2.56 -3.29
CA THR A 56 -28.34 -3.08 -2.57
C THR A 56 -28.28 -4.59 -2.31
N ASN A 57 -27.18 -5.24 -2.63
CA ASN A 57 -27.04 -6.69 -2.48
C ASN A 57 -26.76 -7.06 -1.01
N ASN A 58 -27.57 -7.92 -0.44
CA ASN A 58 -27.43 -8.37 0.94
C ASN A 58 -26.82 -9.78 0.95
N LEU A 59 -25.49 -9.87 0.79
CA LEU A 59 -24.78 -11.15 0.78
C LEU A 59 -24.71 -11.76 2.18
N SER A 60 -25.02 -13.04 2.28
CA SER A 60 -24.75 -13.80 3.49
C SER A 60 -23.26 -14.15 3.61
N PHE A 61 -22.82 -14.48 4.83
CA PHE A 61 -21.44 -14.99 5.06
C PHE A 61 -21.12 -16.18 4.14
N ILE A 62 -22.08 -17.09 3.92
CA ILE A 62 -21.89 -18.27 3.08
C ILE A 62 -21.66 -17.86 1.62
N ASP A 63 -22.40 -16.86 1.13
CA ASP A 63 -22.24 -16.35 -0.23
C ASP A 63 -20.85 -15.73 -0.42
N ILE A 64 -20.40 -14.94 0.54
CA ILE A 64 -19.06 -14.32 0.52
C ILE A 64 -17.98 -15.40 0.42
N ILE A 65 -18.02 -16.40 1.32
CA ILE A 65 -17.05 -17.50 1.32
C ILE A 65 -17.11 -18.31 0.02
N TYR A 66 -18.31 -18.54 -0.52
CA TYR A 66 -18.48 -19.23 -1.80
C TYR A 66 -17.77 -18.47 -2.95
N HIS A 67 -17.94 -17.16 -3.04
CA HIS A 67 -17.29 -16.34 -4.06
C HIS A 67 -15.77 -16.33 -3.87
N VAL A 68 -15.28 -16.08 -2.66
CA VAL A 68 -13.84 -16.06 -2.37
C VAL A 68 -13.20 -17.42 -2.64
N GLU A 69 -13.84 -18.53 -2.30
CA GLU A 69 -13.35 -19.87 -2.62
C GLU A 69 -13.18 -20.06 -4.15
N ASN A 70 -14.13 -19.57 -4.95
CA ASN A 70 -14.03 -19.66 -6.41
C ASN A 70 -12.94 -18.74 -6.99
N ILE A 71 -12.74 -17.55 -6.43
CA ILE A 71 -11.63 -16.64 -6.79
C ILE A 71 -10.29 -17.34 -6.50
N ILE A 72 -10.13 -17.91 -5.31
CA ILE A 72 -8.92 -18.62 -4.91
C ILE A 72 -8.67 -19.83 -5.82
N LYS A 73 -9.69 -20.59 -6.20
CA LYS A 73 -9.56 -21.69 -7.18
C LYS A 73 -9.05 -21.20 -8.53
N LYS A 74 -9.48 -20.01 -8.96
CA LYS A 74 -8.99 -19.38 -10.21
C LYS A 74 -7.51 -19.00 -10.07
N ILE A 75 -7.05 -18.53 -8.91
CA ILE A 75 -5.67 -18.17 -8.64
C ILE A 75 -4.82 -19.44 -8.47
N ASP A 76 -5.03 -20.21 -7.41
CA ASP A 76 -4.43 -21.53 -7.22
C ASP A 76 -5.22 -22.33 -6.16
N CYS A 77 -5.71 -23.52 -6.53
CA CYS A 77 -6.48 -24.38 -5.64
C CYS A 77 -5.71 -24.85 -4.39
N LYS A 78 -4.38 -24.77 -4.39
CA LYS A 78 -3.55 -25.14 -3.23
C LYS A 78 -3.81 -24.24 -2.01
N TYR A 79 -4.36 -23.02 -2.17
CA TYR A 79 -4.66 -22.11 -1.08
C TYR A 79 -6.06 -22.34 -0.44
N ILE A 80 -6.90 -23.22 -1.01
CA ILE A 80 -8.22 -23.54 -0.45
C ILE A 80 -8.14 -24.10 0.99
N PRO A 81 -7.20 -24.99 1.33
CA PRO A 81 -7.03 -25.44 2.70
C PRO A 81 -6.75 -24.29 3.68
N ASP A 82 -6.02 -23.27 3.26
CA ASP A 82 -5.71 -22.10 4.09
C ASP A 82 -6.96 -21.28 4.40
N LEU A 83 -7.80 -21.01 3.39
CA LEU A 83 -9.08 -20.34 3.59
C LEU A 83 -9.97 -21.12 4.59
N LYS A 84 -10.04 -22.45 4.45
CA LYS A 84 -10.80 -23.29 5.38
C LYS A 84 -10.23 -23.28 6.78
N ASN A 85 -8.92 -23.22 6.92
CA ASN A 85 -8.26 -23.18 8.22
C ASN A 85 -8.57 -21.88 8.97
N ILE A 86 -8.48 -20.69 8.32
CA ILE A 86 -8.79 -19.41 8.98
C ILE A 86 -10.24 -19.35 9.44
N ILE A 87 -11.18 -19.93 8.67
CA ILE A 87 -12.59 -20.01 9.05
C ILE A 87 -12.79 -20.93 10.25
N ASN A 88 -12.20 -22.14 10.18
CA ASN A 88 -12.37 -23.15 11.21
C ASN A 88 -11.69 -22.78 12.55
N ASN A 89 -10.60 -22.02 12.49
CA ASN A 89 -9.84 -21.59 13.66
C ASN A 89 -10.42 -20.30 14.28
N GLY A 90 -11.41 -19.65 13.64
CA GLY A 90 -11.92 -18.36 14.09
C GLY A 90 -10.93 -17.21 13.88
N GLU A 91 -10.05 -17.32 12.87
CA GLU A 91 -9.08 -16.31 12.46
C GLU A 91 -9.67 -15.32 11.43
N LEU A 92 -10.94 -15.52 11.06
CA LEU A 92 -11.71 -14.64 10.19
C LEU A 92 -12.87 -14.04 10.99
N ASN A 93 -12.85 -12.72 11.14
CA ASN A 93 -13.87 -11.96 11.83
C ASN A 93 -14.59 -11.01 10.87
N PHE A 94 -15.89 -10.89 11.03
CA PHE A 94 -16.67 -9.84 10.39
C PHE A 94 -17.19 -8.90 11.47
N SER A 95 -16.74 -7.64 11.44
CA SER A 95 -17.21 -6.62 12.38
C SER A 95 -18.43 -5.88 11.85
N TYR A 96 -19.13 -5.23 12.74
CA TYR A 96 -20.32 -4.42 12.43
C TYR A 96 -20.07 -2.92 12.71
N ASN A 97 -18.84 -2.57 13.09
CA ASN A 97 -18.47 -1.20 13.36
C ASN A 97 -18.03 -0.53 12.05
N LYS A 98 -18.78 0.46 11.60
CA LYS A 98 -18.50 1.21 10.35
C LYS A 98 -17.24 2.08 10.40
N GLU A 99 -16.39 1.97 11.42
CA GLU A 99 -15.24 2.82 11.64
C GLU A 99 -13.89 2.19 11.27
N GLU A 100 -13.87 0.89 10.94
CA GLU A 100 -12.63 0.17 10.63
C GLU A 100 -12.75 -0.48 9.27
N GLU A 101 -11.87 -0.12 8.34
CA GLU A 101 -11.66 -0.84 7.08
C GLU A 101 -11.21 -2.28 7.35
N GLY A 102 -11.41 -3.19 6.38
CA GLY A 102 -10.88 -4.55 6.47
C GLY A 102 -9.37 -4.52 6.71
N ASN A 103 -8.88 -5.34 7.62
CA ASN A 103 -7.46 -5.43 7.91
C ASN A 103 -7.01 -6.84 8.25
N TYR A 104 -5.76 -7.14 7.86
CA TYR A 104 -5.01 -8.29 8.31
C TYR A 104 -4.00 -7.86 9.37
N PHE A 105 -3.93 -8.58 10.47
CA PHE A 105 -2.90 -8.35 11.48
C PHE A 105 -2.41 -9.67 12.09
N LEU A 106 -1.19 -9.64 12.63
CA LEU A 106 -0.66 -10.72 13.44
C LEU A 106 -1.00 -10.44 14.91
N ASN A 107 -1.65 -11.38 15.57
CA ASN A 107 -1.87 -11.28 17.01
C ASN A 107 -0.55 -11.54 17.78
N ASP A 108 -0.58 -11.36 19.11
CA ASP A 108 0.58 -11.55 20.00
C ASP A 108 1.23 -12.94 19.89
N ASN A 109 0.50 -13.93 19.38
CA ASN A 109 0.99 -15.30 19.17
C ASN A 109 1.53 -15.52 17.75
N GLY A 110 1.57 -14.49 16.91
CA GLY A 110 1.99 -14.58 15.51
C GLY A 110 0.99 -15.29 14.60
N LEU A 111 -0.27 -15.45 15.03
CA LEU A 111 -1.36 -15.95 14.20
C LEU A 111 -1.94 -14.81 13.40
N GLY A 112 -2.18 -15.05 12.12
CA GLY A 112 -2.83 -14.08 11.24
C GLY A 112 -4.33 -14.03 11.51
N ILE A 113 -4.87 -12.83 11.69
CA ILE A 113 -6.29 -12.58 11.83
C ILE A 113 -6.73 -11.65 10.73
N ILE A 114 -7.83 -11.99 10.07
CA ILE A 114 -8.49 -11.15 9.08
C ILE A 114 -9.76 -10.58 9.71
N ASN A 115 -9.86 -9.26 9.74
CA ASN A 115 -11.09 -8.56 10.08
C ASN A 115 -11.66 -7.92 8.83
N ILE A 116 -12.95 -8.10 8.59
CA ILE A 116 -13.69 -7.45 7.51
C ILE A 116 -14.80 -6.62 8.12
N ASP A 117 -14.83 -5.35 7.83
CA ASP A 117 -15.98 -4.52 8.15
C ASP A 117 -17.09 -4.76 7.13
N ARG A 118 -18.28 -5.14 7.65
CA ARG A 118 -19.38 -5.65 6.82
C ARG A 118 -20.12 -4.54 6.11
N GLU A 119 -20.08 -4.57 4.78
CA GLU A 119 -20.94 -3.75 3.92
C GLU A 119 -22.17 -4.51 3.39
N TYR A 120 -22.24 -5.84 3.60
CA TYR A 120 -23.31 -6.72 3.15
C TYR A 120 -23.49 -6.79 1.62
N ASN A 121 -22.42 -6.51 0.88
CA ASN A 121 -22.40 -6.47 -0.58
C ASN A 121 -21.14 -7.16 -1.13
N PHE A 122 -20.89 -7.03 -2.42
CA PHE A 122 -19.71 -7.63 -3.07
C PHE A 122 -18.38 -7.01 -2.62
N GLN A 123 -18.39 -5.83 -1.97
CA GLN A 123 -17.17 -5.28 -1.37
C GLN A 123 -16.60 -6.20 -0.30
N ASP A 124 -17.44 -6.89 0.48
CA ASP A 124 -17.00 -7.90 1.45
C ASP A 124 -16.21 -9.04 0.78
N VAL A 125 -16.58 -9.42 -0.46
CA VAL A 125 -15.85 -10.43 -1.25
C VAL A 125 -14.50 -9.91 -1.71
N ILE A 126 -14.46 -8.66 -2.16
CA ILE A 126 -13.25 -8.00 -2.66
C ILE A 126 -12.28 -7.79 -1.51
N ASN A 127 -12.76 -7.23 -0.39
CA ASN A 127 -11.96 -6.98 0.81
C ASN A 127 -11.41 -8.29 1.39
N LEU A 128 -12.23 -9.34 1.50
CA LEU A 128 -11.74 -10.63 1.99
C LEU A 128 -10.71 -11.25 1.06
N ALA A 129 -10.85 -11.11 -0.25
CA ALA A 129 -9.83 -11.58 -1.19
C ALA A 129 -8.51 -10.83 -1.00
N HIS A 130 -8.55 -9.50 -0.85
CA HIS A 130 -7.40 -8.65 -0.58
C HIS A 130 -6.66 -9.08 0.71
N GLU A 131 -7.37 -9.12 1.84
CA GLU A 131 -6.81 -9.48 3.13
C GLU A 131 -6.30 -10.93 3.18
N PHE A 132 -6.94 -11.83 2.42
CA PHE A 132 -6.44 -13.19 2.27
C PHE A 132 -5.11 -13.24 1.51
N GLY A 133 -4.87 -12.35 0.57
CA GLY A 133 -3.57 -12.15 -0.06
C GLY A 133 -2.49 -11.84 0.98
N HIS A 134 -2.71 -10.89 1.87
CA HIS A 134 -1.82 -10.56 2.99
C HIS A 134 -1.61 -11.76 3.92
N TYR A 135 -2.67 -12.47 4.27
CA TYR A 135 -2.59 -13.67 5.10
C TYR A 135 -1.65 -14.72 4.49
N LEU A 136 -1.78 -15.02 3.20
CA LEU A 136 -0.95 -16.02 2.53
C LEU A 136 0.54 -15.64 2.52
N CYS A 137 0.86 -14.37 2.37
CA CYS A 137 2.24 -13.89 2.40
C CYS A 137 2.87 -13.98 3.79
N ASN A 138 2.07 -13.76 4.84
CA ASN A 138 2.57 -13.53 6.19
C ASN A 138 2.35 -14.71 7.15
N LYS A 139 1.44 -15.64 6.85
CA LYS A 139 1.09 -16.76 7.76
C LYS A 139 2.31 -17.54 8.21
N GLY A 140 2.52 -17.61 9.53
CA GLY A 140 3.62 -18.35 10.15
C GLY A 140 5.01 -17.86 9.75
N LYS A 141 5.14 -16.65 9.23
CA LYS A 141 6.41 -16.05 8.79
C LYS A 141 6.62 -14.71 9.49
N LYS A 142 7.89 -14.37 9.73
CA LYS A 142 8.24 -13.01 10.14
C LYS A 142 8.26 -12.13 8.89
N GLN A 143 7.50 -11.04 8.91
CA GLN A 143 7.51 -10.08 7.81
C GLN A 143 8.93 -9.52 7.61
N THR A 144 9.44 -9.66 6.39
CA THR A 144 10.69 -9.05 5.96
C THR A 144 10.42 -7.64 5.44
N ARG A 145 11.47 -6.83 5.28
CA ARG A 145 11.32 -5.51 4.68
C ARG A 145 10.78 -5.56 3.25
N LEU A 146 11.30 -6.48 2.44
CA LEU A 146 10.78 -6.69 1.09
C LEU A 146 9.32 -7.17 1.13
N GLY A 147 8.98 -8.02 2.11
CA GLY A 147 7.62 -8.44 2.37
C GLY A 147 6.71 -7.26 2.68
N TYR A 148 7.14 -6.35 3.53
CA TYR A 148 6.38 -5.13 3.83
C TYR A 148 6.15 -4.25 2.59
N LEU A 149 7.14 -4.15 1.69
CA LEU A 149 7.00 -3.35 0.46
C LEU A 149 6.09 -3.97 -0.59
N LEU A 150 5.99 -5.30 -0.63
CA LEU A 150 5.31 -6.04 -1.69
C LEU A 150 4.05 -6.78 -1.24
N ASP A 151 3.71 -6.81 0.05
CA ASP A 151 2.48 -7.46 0.50
C ASP A 151 1.23 -6.76 -0.06
N GLU A 152 1.25 -5.43 -0.18
CA GLU A 152 0.18 -4.66 -0.81
C GLU A 152 0.00 -5.05 -2.29
N PHE A 153 1.08 -5.31 -3.01
CA PHE A 153 1.00 -5.83 -4.37
C PHE A 153 0.21 -7.15 -4.44
N ILE A 154 0.42 -8.04 -3.50
CA ILE A 154 -0.30 -9.32 -3.46
C ILE A 154 -1.78 -9.10 -3.09
N GLY A 155 -2.06 -8.28 -2.08
CA GLY A 155 -3.44 -7.91 -1.73
C GLY A 155 -4.19 -7.35 -2.93
N ARG A 156 -3.63 -6.36 -3.62
CA ARG A 156 -4.21 -5.74 -4.82
C ARG A 156 -4.37 -6.71 -6.00
N TYR A 157 -3.44 -7.64 -6.18
CA TYR A 157 -3.59 -8.68 -7.19
C TYR A 157 -4.82 -9.57 -6.91
N PHE A 158 -5.01 -9.98 -5.64
CA PHE A 158 -6.19 -10.78 -5.27
C PHE A 158 -7.49 -9.99 -5.42
N GLU A 159 -7.48 -8.71 -5.10
CA GLU A 159 -8.59 -7.78 -5.32
C GLU A 159 -8.98 -7.69 -6.80
N ILE A 160 -8.01 -7.48 -7.71
CA ILE A 160 -8.25 -7.45 -9.16
C ILE A 160 -8.83 -8.78 -9.63
N GLN A 161 -8.31 -9.91 -9.15
CA GLN A 161 -8.86 -11.22 -9.51
C GLN A 161 -10.30 -11.42 -8.99
N ALA A 162 -10.65 -10.82 -7.84
CA ALA A 162 -12.01 -10.84 -7.33
C ALA A 162 -12.96 -10.03 -8.22
N VAL A 163 -12.58 -8.80 -8.56
CA VAL A 163 -13.37 -7.95 -9.46
C VAL A 163 -13.57 -8.60 -10.82
N GLU A 164 -12.50 -9.12 -11.46
CA GLU A 164 -12.61 -9.83 -12.72
C GLU A 164 -13.51 -11.07 -12.64
N TYR A 165 -13.43 -11.82 -11.54
CA TYR A 165 -14.29 -12.97 -11.33
C TYR A 165 -15.77 -12.55 -11.25
N LEU A 166 -16.07 -11.51 -10.48
CA LEU A 166 -17.43 -11.03 -10.30
C LEU A 166 -18.01 -10.52 -11.64
N ILE A 167 -17.28 -9.68 -12.36
CA ILE A 167 -17.70 -9.18 -13.69
C ILE A 167 -17.96 -10.35 -14.65
N ASN A 168 -17.07 -11.34 -14.73
CA ASN A 168 -17.20 -12.49 -15.60
C ASN A 168 -18.39 -13.40 -15.22
N ASN A 169 -18.89 -13.32 -14.00
CA ASN A 169 -20.09 -14.03 -13.55
C ASN A 169 -21.37 -13.19 -13.67
N GLY A 170 -21.32 -12.04 -14.33
CA GLY A 170 -22.48 -11.24 -14.72
C GLY A 170 -22.93 -10.24 -13.63
N TYR A 171 -22.12 -10.02 -12.61
CA TYR A 171 -22.36 -8.96 -11.63
C TYR A 171 -22.05 -7.61 -12.27
N LYS A 172 -22.92 -6.63 -12.02
CA LYS A 172 -22.83 -5.31 -12.64
C LYS A 172 -22.04 -4.35 -11.77
N GLU A 173 -21.54 -3.29 -12.40
CA GLU A 173 -20.78 -2.21 -11.75
C GLU A 173 -21.50 -1.62 -10.54
N ASN A 174 -22.79 -1.31 -10.65
CA ASN A 174 -23.60 -0.80 -9.53
C ASN A 174 -23.69 -1.78 -8.34
N GLU A 175 -23.25 -3.03 -8.53
CA GLU A 175 -23.17 -4.06 -7.51
C GLU A 175 -21.74 -4.16 -6.93
N LEU A 176 -20.76 -3.48 -7.58
CA LEU A 176 -19.34 -3.53 -7.25
C LEU A 176 -18.86 -2.09 -7.04
N LYS A 177 -18.41 -1.76 -5.86
CA LYS A 177 -17.61 -0.54 -5.64
C LYS A 177 -16.17 -0.73 -6.18
N SER A 178 -16.08 -1.23 -7.41
CA SER A 178 -14.81 -1.59 -8.04
C SER A 178 -13.99 -0.38 -8.50
N SER A 179 -14.60 0.82 -8.45
CA SER A 179 -13.90 2.10 -8.56
C SER A 179 -12.85 2.29 -7.48
N LEU A 180 -12.99 1.66 -6.32
CA LEU A 180 -12.13 1.87 -5.16
C LEU A 180 -10.64 1.67 -5.47
N LEU A 181 -10.28 0.65 -6.28
CA LEU A 181 -8.86 0.44 -6.61
C LEU A 181 -8.21 1.67 -7.25
N ILE A 182 -8.91 2.31 -8.21
CA ILE A 182 -8.38 3.49 -8.90
C ILE A 182 -8.48 4.72 -8.00
N GLU A 183 -9.57 4.87 -7.24
CA GLU A 183 -9.73 5.95 -6.25
C GLU A 183 -8.62 5.87 -5.21
N TYR A 184 -8.38 4.72 -4.58
CA TYR A 184 -7.28 4.52 -3.65
C TYR A 184 -5.91 4.79 -4.29
N LEU A 185 -5.71 4.39 -5.55
CA LEU A 185 -4.48 4.70 -6.25
C LEU A 185 -4.28 6.21 -6.40
N LEU A 186 -5.32 6.94 -6.82
CA LEU A 186 -5.26 8.39 -7.01
C LEU A 186 -5.09 9.14 -5.69
N ASP A 187 -5.74 8.70 -4.62
CA ASP A 187 -5.60 9.29 -3.29
C ASP A 187 -4.19 9.09 -2.73
N ASN A 188 -3.65 7.87 -2.82
CA ASN A 188 -2.26 7.60 -2.41
C ASN A 188 -1.25 8.38 -3.26
N ILE A 189 -1.51 8.51 -4.57
CA ILE A 189 -0.69 9.34 -5.47
C ILE A 189 -0.73 10.81 -5.03
N TYR A 190 -1.89 11.34 -4.72
CA TYR A 190 -2.05 12.73 -4.28
C TYR A 190 -1.25 12.99 -3.00
N GLU A 191 -1.40 12.14 -1.98
CA GLU A 191 -0.64 12.24 -0.73
C GLU A 191 0.87 12.09 -0.95
N PHE A 192 1.28 11.15 -1.80
CA PHE A 192 2.68 10.97 -2.14
C PHE A 192 3.29 12.18 -2.86
N ILE A 193 2.59 12.74 -3.85
CA ILE A 193 3.02 13.95 -4.56
C ILE A 193 3.13 15.14 -3.59
N LYS A 194 2.20 15.27 -2.65
CA LYS A 194 2.22 16.30 -1.60
C LYS A 194 3.43 16.16 -0.68
N ASN A 195 3.80 14.94 -0.30
CA ASN A 195 4.87 14.65 0.65
C ASN A 195 6.27 14.59 0.01
N TYR A 196 6.34 14.26 -1.28
CA TYR A 196 7.60 14.05 -2.00
C TYR A 196 8.56 15.26 -1.97
N PRO A 197 8.10 16.54 -2.05
CA PRO A 197 8.95 17.71 -1.95
C PRO A 197 9.86 17.71 -0.70
N LEU A 198 9.34 17.29 0.44
CA LEU A 198 10.12 17.20 1.68
C LEU A 198 11.27 16.19 1.57
N ILE A 199 10.97 15.03 0.95
CA ILE A 199 11.93 13.95 0.74
C ILE A 199 13.05 14.42 -0.18
N ILE A 200 12.70 14.98 -1.33
CA ILE A 200 13.65 15.44 -2.35
C ILE A 200 14.50 16.60 -1.82
N MET A 201 13.91 17.53 -1.12
CA MET A 201 14.62 18.66 -0.55
C MET A 201 15.67 18.19 0.46
N TYR A 202 15.28 17.30 1.38
CA TYR A 202 16.22 16.76 2.34
C TYR A 202 17.34 15.96 1.65
N TYR A 203 17.00 15.14 0.66
CA TYR A 203 17.97 14.35 -0.09
C TYR A 203 19.02 15.23 -0.79
N HIS A 204 18.60 16.34 -1.42
CA HIS A 204 19.51 17.21 -2.18
C HIS A 204 20.30 18.18 -1.31
N PHE A 205 19.71 18.70 -0.25
CA PHE A 205 20.33 19.76 0.57
C PHE A 205 20.91 19.23 1.89
N GLY A 206 20.57 18.01 2.32
CA GLY A 206 20.98 17.40 3.58
C GLY A 206 20.37 18.05 4.81
N ALA A 207 19.57 19.11 4.64
CA ALA A 207 18.84 19.80 5.68
C ALA A 207 17.72 20.65 5.11
N ILE A 208 16.69 20.89 5.94
CA ILE A 208 15.62 21.84 5.66
C ILE A 208 15.87 23.10 6.50
N ASP A 209 16.12 24.21 5.82
CA ASP A 209 16.25 25.53 6.43
C ASP A 209 15.60 26.59 5.58
N LEU A 210 15.64 27.85 6.04
CA LEU A 210 14.98 28.97 5.38
C LEU A 210 15.53 29.26 3.97
N GLU A 211 16.81 28.96 3.73
CA GLU A 211 17.47 29.21 2.43
C GLU A 211 17.24 28.06 1.46
N SER A 212 17.42 26.84 1.90
CA SER A 212 17.13 25.65 1.08
C SER A 212 15.66 25.61 0.66
N ARG A 213 14.72 26.02 1.56
CA ARG A 213 13.31 26.16 1.26
C ARG A 213 13.06 27.16 0.12
N LYS A 214 13.60 28.37 0.20
CA LYS A 214 13.43 29.40 -0.85
C LYS A 214 13.95 28.93 -2.19
N LEU A 215 15.08 28.25 -2.20
CA LEU A 215 15.64 27.66 -3.43
C LEU A 215 14.73 26.57 -3.96
N PHE A 216 14.24 25.71 -3.09
CA PHE A 216 13.36 24.60 -3.45
C PHE A 216 12.04 25.08 -4.06
N CYS A 217 11.29 25.93 -3.35
CA CYS A 217 10.04 26.51 -3.86
C CYS A 217 10.21 27.29 -5.17
N LYS A 218 11.38 27.87 -5.40
CA LYS A 218 11.69 28.52 -6.67
C LYS A 218 11.80 27.55 -7.85
N TYR A 219 12.25 26.30 -7.62
CA TYR A 219 12.46 25.31 -8.66
C TYR A 219 11.33 24.28 -8.79
N PHE A 220 10.59 24.05 -7.73
CA PHE A 220 9.43 23.18 -7.70
C PHE A 220 8.16 24.05 -7.69
N TYR A 221 7.62 24.33 -8.87
CA TYR A 221 6.50 25.25 -9.11
C TYR A 221 5.15 24.83 -8.49
N SER A 222 5.05 23.67 -7.89
CA SER A 222 3.79 23.14 -7.34
C SER A 222 3.55 23.44 -5.87
N ILE A 223 4.53 23.99 -5.15
CA ILE A 223 4.43 24.25 -3.71
C ILE A 223 4.91 25.67 -3.43
N ASP A 224 4.11 26.48 -2.78
CA ASP A 224 4.54 27.78 -2.25
C ASP A 224 5.27 27.65 -0.90
N GLU A 225 5.81 28.76 -0.39
CA GLU A 225 6.57 28.76 0.85
C GLU A 225 5.69 28.47 2.08
N ASP A 226 4.41 28.82 2.06
CA ASP A 226 3.49 28.64 3.17
C ASP A 226 3.01 27.20 3.23
N ASP A 227 2.62 26.60 2.11
CA ASP A 227 2.26 25.19 1.99
C ASP A 227 3.43 24.29 2.42
N PHE A 228 4.67 24.63 2.01
CA PHE A 228 5.84 23.88 2.43
C PHE A 228 6.12 23.99 3.94
N ASN A 229 5.85 25.16 4.55
CA ASN A 229 5.94 25.31 6.01
C ASN A 229 4.89 24.50 6.73
N GLU A 230 3.67 24.45 6.21
CA GLU A 230 2.58 23.64 6.77
C GLU A 230 2.95 22.17 6.73
N LEU A 231 3.43 21.67 5.59
CA LEU A 231 3.94 20.30 5.44
C LEU A 231 5.04 19.97 6.45
N CYS A 232 6.02 20.88 6.62
CA CYS A 232 7.08 20.68 7.61
C CYS A 232 6.54 20.62 9.05
N GLN A 233 5.55 21.44 9.37
CA GLN A 233 4.92 21.49 10.68
C GLN A 233 4.12 20.20 10.95
N GLU A 234 3.30 19.78 10.00
CA GLU A 234 2.54 18.52 10.07
C GLU A 234 3.45 17.31 10.30
N LYS A 235 4.55 17.22 9.56
CA LYS A 235 5.51 16.11 9.74
C LYS A 235 6.23 16.15 11.08
N LEU A 236 6.58 17.34 11.58
CA LEU A 236 7.18 17.47 12.91
C LEU A 236 6.22 17.00 14.01
N GLU A 237 4.96 17.41 13.95
CA GLU A 237 3.92 17.02 14.90
C GLU A 237 3.67 15.50 14.85
N LEU A 238 3.65 14.92 13.66
CA LEU A 238 3.48 13.48 13.47
C LEU A 238 4.66 12.68 14.05
N PHE A 239 5.90 13.11 13.83
CA PHE A 239 7.08 12.47 14.43
C PHE A 239 7.07 12.58 15.96
N ASP A 240 6.65 13.72 16.52
CA ASP A 240 6.52 13.90 17.96
C ASP A 240 5.43 12.98 18.54
N TYR A 241 4.32 12.83 17.84
CA TYR A 241 3.24 11.92 18.21
C TYR A 241 3.71 10.46 18.22
N ILE A 242 4.31 9.98 17.13
CA ILE A 242 4.84 8.60 17.06
C ILE A 242 5.83 8.34 18.18
N LYS A 243 6.75 9.28 18.42
CA LYS A 243 7.71 9.17 19.51
C LYS A 243 7.04 9.08 20.87
N SER A 244 6.00 9.89 21.10
CA SER A 244 5.30 9.91 22.39
C SER A 244 4.55 8.61 22.65
N GLU A 245 3.86 8.07 21.62
CA GLU A 245 3.12 6.80 21.73
C GLU A 245 4.08 5.63 21.90
N TYR A 246 5.18 5.55 21.14
CA TYR A 246 6.20 4.52 21.31
C TYR A 246 6.80 4.51 22.73
N LEU A 247 7.15 5.68 23.27
CA LEU A 247 7.68 5.79 24.64
C LEU A 247 6.64 5.39 25.70
N LYS A 248 5.38 5.72 25.47
CA LYS A 248 4.26 5.33 26.34
C LYS A 248 4.05 3.82 26.32
N GLU A 249 4.11 3.20 25.17
CA GLU A 249 4.01 1.74 25.00
C GLU A 249 5.17 1.03 25.70
N CYS A 250 6.41 1.47 25.47
CA CYS A 250 7.59 0.93 26.18
C CYS A 250 7.43 1.04 27.69
N SER A 251 6.94 2.18 28.21
CA SER A 251 6.72 2.41 29.64
C SER A 251 5.65 1.47 30.20
N ASN A 252 4.52 1.32 29.51
CA ASN A 252 3.40 0.48 29.94
C ASN A 252 3.78 -1.01 30.00
N ASN A 253 4.61 -1.46 29.07
CA ASN A 253 5.03 -2.86 28.94
C ASN A 253 6.39 -3.15 29.60
N SER A 254 7.03 -2.16 30.24
CA SER A 254 8.37 -2.27 30.81
C SER A 254 9.43 -2.69 29.79
N PHE A 255 9.27 -2.31 28.51
CA PHE A 255 10.24 -2.56 27.45
C PHE A 255 11.38 -1.53 27.48
N VAL A 256 12.54 -1.96 27.03
CA VAL A 256 13.67 -1.05 26.79
C VAL A 256 13.40 -0.29 25.49
N VAL A 257 13.58 1.02 25.51
CA VAL A 257 13.45 1.86 24.31
C VAL A 257 14.52 1.45 23.29
N ASP A 258 14.10 0.97 22.13
CA ASP A 258 14.97 0.68 21.00
C ASP A 258 14.86 1.85 19.98
N GLU A 259 15.95 2.62 19.88
CA GLU A 259 15.99 3.76 18.93
C GLU A 259 15.86 3.31 17.47
N SER A 260 16.32 2.11 17.12
CA SER A 260 16.22 1.59 15.75
C SER A 260 14.78 1.28 15.39
N GLU A 261 14.01 0.74 16.32
CA GLU A 261 12.59 0.47 16.15
C GLU A 261 11.78 1.76 16.07
N LEU A 262 12.07 2.73 16.93
CA LEU A 262 11.44 4.06 16.83
C LEU A 262 11.70 4.72 15.48
N ILE A 263 12.94 4.65 14.97
CA ILE A 263 13.28 5.21 13.64
C ILE A 263 12.57 4.44 12.53
N TYR A 264 12.45 3.13 12.66
CA TYR A 264 11.68 2.31 11.73
C TYR A 264 10.22 2.73 11.68
N GLU A 265 9.55 2.89 12.83
CA GLU A 265 8.16 3.36 12.90
C GLU A 265 8.00 4.75 12.24
N MET A 266 8.90 5.68 12.53
CA MET A 266 8.91 6.99 11.88
C MET A 266 9.14 6.90 10.36
N SER A 267 9.93 5.94 9.90
CA SER A 267 10.23 5.77 8.47
C SER A 267 9.03 5.28 7.66
N LYS A 268 8.06 4.62 8.30
CA LYS A 268 6.84 4.14 7.64
C LYS A 268 6.06 5.28 7.00
N ILE A 269 6.07 6.47 7.58
CA ILE A 269 5.40 7.66 7.03
C ILE A 269 5.81 7.95 5.57
N PHE A 270 7.08 7.71 5.23
CA PHE A 270 7.59 7.93 3.87
C PHE A 270 7.49 6.70 2.98
N SER A 271 7.28 5.53 3.55
CA SER A 271 7.21 4.28 2.81
C SER A 271 5.77 3.80 2.58
N GLU A 272 4.81 4.34 3.30
CA GLU A 272 3.43 3.85 3.27
C GLU A 272 2.74 4.23 1.95
N ASP A 273 2.68 5.51 1.60
CA ASP A 273 2.12 5.95 0.32
C ASP A 273 2.83 5.28 -0.86
N TYR A 274 4.17 5.22 -0.80
CA TYR A 274 4.99 4.54 -1.80
C TYR A 274 4.66 3.07 -1.94
N ARG A 275 4.44 2.35 -0.85
CA ARG A 275 4.08 0.93 -0.81
C ARG A 275 2.74 0.67 -1.50
N TYR A 276 1.73 1.50 -1.20
CA TYR A 276 0.41 1.40 -1.80
C TYR A 276 0.44 1.68 -3.31
N ILE A 277 1.14 2.72 -3.72
CA ILE A 277 1.29 3.06 -5.15
C ILE A 277 2.05 1.95 -5.88
N LEU A 278 3.21 1.54 -5.37
CA LEU A 278 4.00 0.46 -5.96
C LEU A 278 3.19 -0.83 -6.06
N GLY A 279 2.51 -1.20 -4.98
CA GLY A 279 1.68 -2.40 -4.92
C GLY A 279 0.58 -2.39 -5.97
N THR A 280 -0.18 -1.30 -6.06
CA THR A 280 -1.28 -1.18 -7.01
C THR A 280 -0.77 -1.14 -8.46
N VAL A 281 0.28 -0.37 -8.73
CA VAL A 281 0.88 -0.26 -10.08
C VAL A 281 1.42 -1.62 -10.56
N LEU A 282 2.10 -2.37 -9.67
CA LEU A 282 2.57 -3.71 -10.00
C LEU A 282 1.42 -4.70 -10.21
N ALA A 283 0.34 -4.60 -9.43
CA ALA A 283 -0.83 -5.47 -9.57
C ALA A 283 -1.59 -5.22 -10.89
N LEU A 284 -1.59 -3.98 -11.37
CA LEU A 284 -2.15 -3.60 -12.67
C LEU A 284 -1.27 -4.03 -13.86
N TYR A 285 0.02 -4.29 -13.63
CA TYR A 285 0.92 -4.74 -14.69
C TYR A 285 0.60 -6.19 -15.09
N PRO A 286 0.60 -6.52 -16.41
CA PRO A 286 0.25 -7.87 -16.88
C PRO A 286 1.37 -8.87 -16.56
N LEU A 287 1.29 -9.49 -15.40
CA LEU A 287 2.27 -10.46 -14.90
C LEU A 287 1.87 -11.92 -15.16
N ASN A 288 2.88 -12.77 -15.23
CA ASN A 288 2.64 -14.21 -15.29
C ASN A 288 2.11 -14.71 -13.93
N LYS A 289 1.02 -15.46 -13.96
CA LYS A 289 0.39 -16.04 -12.77
C LYS A 289 1.36 -16.87 -11.91
N ASN A 290 2.26 -17.64 -12.53
CA ASN A 290 3.20 -18.47 -11.78
C ASN A 290 4.23 -17.64 -10.99
N ASP A 291 4.60 -16.46 -11.50
CA ASP A 291 5.52 -15.57 -10.81
C ASP A 291 4.85 -14.94 -9.59
N ILE A 292 3.56 -14.61 -9.69
CA ILE A 292 2.77 -14.16 -8.54
C ILE A 292 2.65 -15.26 -7.47
N ILE A 293 2.36 -16.49 -7.88
CA ILE A 293 2.27 -17.65 -6.97
C ILE A 293 3.61 -17.87 -6.26
N ASP A 294 4.74 -17.77 -6.98
CA ASP A 294 6.07 -17.89 -6.37
C ASP A 294 6.36 -16.76 -5.36
N LEU A 295 5.89 -15.54 -5.64
CA LEU A 295 5.98 -14.44 -4.68
C LEU A 295 5.12 -14.70 -3.43
N VAL A 296 3.85 -15.07 -3.57
CA VAL A 296 2.96 -15.40 -2.45
C VAL A 296 3.59 -16.45 -1.53
N ASP A 297 4.16 -17.50 -2.12
CA ASP A 297 4.76 -18.60 -1.34
C ASP A 297 6.04 -18.21 -0.62
N ASN A 298 6.82 -17.31 -1.19
CA ASN A 298 8.22 -17.12 -0.79
C ASN A 298 8.56 -15.71 -0.26
N LEU A 299 7.68 -14.72 -0.36
CA LEU A 299 7.99 -13.32 -0.07
C LEU A 299 8.63 -13.11 1.31
N ASN A 300 8.11 -13.76 2.35
CA ASN A 300 8.60 -13.66 3.72
C ASN A 300 9.36 -14.93 4.16
N THR A 301 10.10 -15.55 3.26
CA THR A 301 10.90 -16.75 3.56
C THR A 301 12.38 -16.49 3.35
N LYS A 302 13.22 -17.41 3.84
CA LYS A 302 14.68 -17.39 3.62
C LYS A 302 15.07 -17.31 2.14
N LYS A 303 14.22 -17.76 1.22
CA LYS A 303 14.47 -17.70 -0.22
C LYS A 303 14.57 -16.26 -0.73
N TYR A 304 13.80 -15.32 -0.12
CA TYR A 304 13.75 -13.92 -0.51
C TYR A 304 14.32 -12.95 0.54
N GLU A 305 14.75 -13.44 1.68
CA GLU A 305 15.23 -12.62 2.81
C GLU A 305 16.34 -11.62 2.42
N ASN A 306 17.19 -12.00 1.47
CA ASN A 306 18.33 -11.18 1.02
C ASN A 306 18.12 -10.54 -0.36
N LEU A 307 16.92 -10.65 -0.95
CA LEU A 307 16.62 -10.02 -2.22
C LEU A 307 16.22 -8.56 -2.01
N THR A 308 16.60 -7.75 -2.98
CA THR A 308 16.16 -6.35 -3.08
C THR A 308 14.93 -6.24 -3.97
N LEU A 309 14.24 -5.09 -3.93
CA LEU A 309 13.17 -4.78 -4.88
C LEU A 309 13.66 -4.91 -6.33
N SER A 310 14.89 -4.45 -6.63
CA SER A 310 15.50 -4.59 -7.95
C SER A 310 15.62 -6.04 -8.42
N ASP A 311 15.93 -6.97 -7.49
CA ASP A 311 16.04 -8.39 -7.84
C ASP A 311 14.67 -8.98 -8.17
N ILE A 312 13.62 -8.55 -7.46
CA ILE A 312 12.25 -8.96 -7.75
C ILE A 312 11.77 -8.39 -9.08
N LEU A 313 11.98 -7.09 -9.33
CA LEU A 313 11.58 -6.48 -10.60
C LEU A 313 12.25 -7.16 -11.79
N LYS A 314 13.54 -7.46 -11.68
CA LYS A 314 14.26 -8.24 -12.72
C LYS A 314 13.69 -9.64 -12.90
N LYS A 315 13.33 -10.32 -11.79
CA LYS A 315 12.75 -11.65 -11.85
C LYS A 315 11.38 -11.64 -12.54
N LEU A 316 10.61 -10.56 -12.36
CA LEU A 316 9.31 -10.35 -12.99
C LEU A 316 9.42 -9.79 -14.42
N ASP A 317 10.65 -9.56 -14.91
CA ASP A 317 10.94 -8.90 -16.21
C ASP A 317 10.30 -7.50 -16.30
N ILE A 318 10.35 -6.75 -15.20
CA ILE A 318 9.79 -5.40 -15.07
C ILE A 318 10.92 -4.38 -15.08
N ASP A 319 10.86 -3.45 -16.04
CA ASP A 319 11.61 -2.18 -16.01
C ASP A 319 10.63 -1.02 -15.81
N ILE A 320 10.51 -0.56 -14.56
CA ILE A 320 9.60 0.53 -14.18
C ILE A 320 9.95 1.88 -14.82
N ASN A 321 11.12 2.01 -15.44
CA ASN A 321 11.55 3.22 -16.13
C ASN A 321 11.26 3.19 -17.63
N SER A 322 10.74 2.08 -18.14
CA SER A 322 10.49 1.94 -19.56
C SER A 322 9.16 2.55 -19.99
N ASP A 323 9.11 3.15 -21.18
CA ASP A 323 7.86 3.61 -21.79
C ASP A 323 6.85 2.45 -21.96
N VAL A 324 7.36 1.22 -22.10
CA VAL A 324 6.53 0.01 -22.18
C VAL A 324 5.80 -0.24 -20.88
N PHE A 325 6.48 -0.03 -19.74
CA PHE A 325 5.85 -0.19 -18.42
C PHE A 325 4.72 0.83 -18.24
N ILE A 326 5.00 2.11 -18.49
CA ILE A 326 4.01 3.20 -18.40
C ILE A 326 2.80 2.90 -19.28
N LYS A 327 3.04 2.55 -20.55
CA LYS A 327 1.96 2.20 -21.48
C LYS A 327 1.11 1.02 -20.98
N ASN A 328 1.73 -0.03 -20.46
CA ASN A 328 1.01 -1.18 -19.94
C ASN A 328 0.12 -0.79 -18.74
N ILE A 329 0.59 0.10 -17.86
CA ILE A 329 -0.20 0.62 -16.75
C ILE A 329 -1.39 1.43 -17.26
N ASP A 330 -1.18 2.35 -18.20
CA ASP A 330 -2.25 3.14 -18.82
C ASP A 330 -3.31 2.24 -19.48
N ASP A 331 -2.87 1.25 -20.24
CA ASP A 331 -3.76 0.29 -20.89
C ASP A 331 -4.55 -0.53 -19.84
N SER A 332 -3.91 -0.90 -18.73
CA SER A 332 -4.54 -1.65 -17.64
C SER A 332 -5.57 -0.81 -16.89
N ILE A 333 -5.24 0.43 -16.51
CA ILE A 333 -6.16 1.36 -15.86
C ILE A 333 -7.38 1.61 -16.77
N ASN A 334 -7.13 1.91 -18.05
CA ASN A 334 -8.20 2.14 -19.02
C ASN A 334 -9.09 0.91 -19.23
N ASN A 335 -8.50 -0.28 -19.27
CA ASN A 335 -9.25 -1.52 -19.43
C ASN A 335 -10.07 -1.86 -18.18
N TYR A 336 -9.47 -1.68 -16.99
CA TYR A 336 -10.16 -1.84 -15.73
C TYR A 336 -11.34 -0.89 -15.62
N TYR A 337 -11.13 0.40 -15.85
CA TYR A 337 -12.16 1.42 -15.86
C TYR A 337 -13.27 1.15 -16.90
N LYS A 338 -12.89 0.75 -18.14
CA LYS A 338 -13.85 0.40 -19.17
C LYS A 338 -14.63 -0.88 -18.88
N SER A 339 -14.02 -1.86 -18.21
CA SER A 339 -14.71 -3.09 -17.82
C SER A 339 -15.80 -2.80 -16.79
N ILE A 340 -15.55 -1.84 -15.92
CA ILE A 340 -16.50 -1.35 -14.95
C ILE A 340 -17.63 -0.57 -15.64
N LYS A 341 -17.31 0.35 -16.59
CA LYS A 341 -18.32 1.19 -17.28
C LYS A 341 -19.08 0.51 -18.44
N LYS A 342 -18.60 -0.57 -19.03
CA LYS A 342 -19.25 -1.26 -20.14
C LYS A 342 -20.56 -1.97 -19.81
N VAL A 343 -20.98 -1.92 -18.59
CA VAL A 343 -22.20 -2.55 -18.10
C VAL A 343 -23.36 -1.54 -18.01
N MET A 344 -23.11 -0.27 -18.35
CA MET A 344 -24.17 0.72 -18.64
C MET A 344 -24.72 0.51 -20.04
#